data_4c8815b1ffe5a8cf72451ea524d55af0
#
_entry.id   4c8815b1ffe5a8cf72451ea524d55af0
#
_cell.length_a   1.000
_cell.length_b   1.000
_cell.length_c   1.000
_cell.angle_alpha   90.00
_cell.angle_beta   90.00
_cell.angle_gamma   90.00
#
_symmetry.space_group_name_H-M   'P 1'
#
loop_
_entity.id
_entity.type
_entity.pdbx_description
1 polymer ?
#
loop_
_entity_poly.entity_id
_entity_poly.type
_entity_poly.pdbx_seq_one_letter_code
_entity_poly.pdbx_strand_id
1 'polypeptide(L)'
;MDERIGARTALVTGGSGGIGKACAAKLCELGYDVVLSARRIDPLRAAADELGARYIVADASDPEGFTDAIGPLEAIDLVVHAAGALGGTYARKQTFEQWRTIMSANLDSCFVVTSAALPKMRAGSRLIFISSSAAHEPMMARTAYSASKAGMNAFARALALEVDRDGIGVHIVTPGPVETEMLQDVPFEMQAIQVSDVAETVAWLDTLDPAVDLPEIRLNAVRRGPFAREPVVPIEARRRSAQRQ
;
A
#
# COMPACT_ATOMS: atom_id res chain seq x y z
N MET A 1 27.62 12.72 -5.90
CA MET A 1 27.64 11.78 -7.03
C MET A 1 27.75 10.40 -6.41
N ASP A 2 26.62 9.70 -6.33
CA ASP A 2 26.47 8.45 -5.56
C ASP A 2 27.03 7.29 -6.39
N GLU A 3 28.17 6.74 -5.98
CA GLU A 3 28.78 5.55 -6.59
C GLU A 3 28.01 4.28 -6.18
N ARG A 4 26.76 4.15 -6.58
CA ARG A 4 26.03 2.89 -6.41
C ARG A 4 26.41 1.92 -7.53
N ILE A 5 27.28 0.98 -7.23
CA ILE A 5 27.54 -0.20 -8.05
C ILE A 5 26.43 -1.22 -7.70
N GLY A 6 25.25 -1.11 -8.34
CA GLY A 6 24.15 -2.05 -8.17
C GLY A 6 22.77 -1.42 -8.35
N ALA A 7 21.78 -2.25 -8.64
CA ALA A 7 20.37 -1.82 -8.68
C ALA A 7 19.88 -1.43 -7.27
N ARG A 8 19.06 -0.39 -7.17
CA ARG A 8 18.39 0.00 -5.92
C ARG A 8 17.37 -1.10 -5.53
N THR A 9 17.27 -1.41 -4.25
CA THR A 9 16.35 -2.45 -3.75
C THR A 9 15.04 -1.82 -3.31
N ALA A 10 13.91 -2.34 -3.82
CA ALA A 10 12.57 -1.96 -3.40
C ALA A 10 11.84 -3.13 -2.73
N LEU A 11 11.40 -2.94 -1.48
CA LEU A 11 10.54 -3.87 -0.75
C LEU A 11 9.09 -3.45 -0.89
N VAL A 12 8.24 -4.31 -1.47
CA VAL A 12 6.82 -4.04 -1.68
C VAL A 12 5.98 -5.04 -0.90
N THR A 13 5.31 -4.58 0.17
CA THR A 13 4.36 -5.41 0.91
C THR A 13 3.00 -5.47 0.20
N GLY A 14 2.27 -6.58 0.32
CA GLY A 14 1.05 -6.77 -0.45
C GLY A 14 1.30 -6.97 -1.95
N GLY A 15 2.50 -7.40 -2.32
CA GLY A 15 2.97 -7.51 -3.71
C GLY A 15 2.30 -8.61 -4.54
N SER A 16 1.42 -9.43 -3.96
CA SER A 16 0.74 -10.52 -4.67
C SER A 16 -0.43 -10.07 -5.56
N GLY A 17 -0.81 -8.79 -5.55
CA GLY A 17 -1.93 -8.30 -6.36
C GLY A 17 -2.25 -6.83 -6.12
N GLY A 18 -3.28 -6.33 -6.81
CA GLY A 18 -3.79 -4.97 -6.66
C GLY A 18 -2.72 -3.90 -6.82
N ILE A 19 -2.77 -2.90 -5.94
CA ILE A 19 -1.84 -1.75 -5.96
C ILE A 19 -0.39 -2.19 -5.77
N GLY A 20 -0.13 -3.14 -4.85
CA GLY A 20 1.24 -3.59 -4.56
C GLY A 20 1.92 -4.20 -5.79
N LYS A 21 1.22 -5.09 -6.52
CA LYS A 21 1.75 -5.68 -7.76
C LYS A 21 1.98 -4.61 -8.85
N ALA A 22 1.06 -3.64 -9.00
CA ALA A 22 1.21 -2.57 -9.97
C ALA A 22 2.41 -1.65 -9.65
N CYS A 23 2.60 -1.30 -8.37
CA CYS A 23 3.79 -0.56 -7.93
C CYS A 23 5.07 -1.34 -8.21
N ALA A 24 5.08 -2.64 -7.90
CA ALA A 24 6.22 -3.50 -8.16
C ALA A 24 6.59 -3.57 -9.66
N ALA A 25 5.58 -3.76 -10.53
CA ALA A 25 5.78 -3.75 -11.99
C ALA A 25 6.46 -2.45 -12.43
N LYS A 26 5.95 -1.30 -11.97
CA LYS A 26 6.51 0.00 -12.32
C LYS A 26 7.94 0.19 -11.80
N LEU A 27 8.24 -0.30 -10.60
CA LEU A 27 9.59 -0.24 -10.03
C LEU A 27 10.57 -1.17 -10.78
N CYS A 28 10.12 -2.35 -11.25
CA CYS A 28 10.92 -3.20 -12.13
C CYS A 28 11.27 -2.48 -13.45
N GLU A 29 10.31 -1.77 -14.07
CA GLU A 29 10.56 -0.96 -15.28
C GLU A 29 11.61 0.14 -15.04
N LEU A 30 11.68 0.67 -13.83
CA LEU A 30 12.66 1.68 -13.40
C LEU A 30 14.03 1.07 -13.00
N GLY A 31 14.20 -0.24 -13.12
CA GLY A 31 15.46 -0.93 -12.86
C GLY A 31 15.73 -1.25 -11.39
N TYR A 32 14.71 -1.26 -10.53
CA TYR A 32 14.85 -1.73 -9.16
C TYR A 32 15.00 -3.24 -9.08
N ASP A 33 15.82 -3.70 -8.14
CA ASP A 33 15.75 -5.06 -7.62
C ASP A 33 14.54 -5.15 -6.67
N VAL A 34 13.42 -5.62 -7.19
CA VAL A 34 12.16 -5.64 -6.46
C VAL A 34 12.01 -6.91 -5.66
N VAL A 35 11.65 -6.77 -4.38
CA VAL A 35 11.32 -7.85 -3.45
C VAL A 35 9.86 -7.73 -3.05
N LEU A 36 9.03 -8.65 -3.51
CA LEU A 36 7.62 -8.74 -3.15
C LEU A 36 7.46 -9.44 -1.80
N SER A 37 6.56 -8.95 -0.95
CA SER A 37 6.19 -9.66 0.28
C SER A 37 4.68 -9.83 0.38
N ALA A 38 4.24 -11.05 0.73
CA ALA A 38 2.86 -11.38 1.08
C ALA A 38 2.79 -12.71 1.83
N ARG A 39 1.63 -13.03 2.43
CA ARG A 39 1.42 -14.25 3.21
C ARG A 39 1.15 -15.49 2.35
N ARG A 40 0.48 -15.33 1.21
CA ARG A 40 0.07 -16.45 0.35
C ARG A 40 1.12 -16.69 -0.73
N ILE A 41 1.73 -17.88 -0.67
CA ILE A 41 2.86 -18.23 -1.55
C ILE A 41 2.48 -18.29 -3.03
N ASP A 42 1.36 -18.94 -3.39
CA ASP A 42 1.05 -19.18 -4.81
C ASP A 42 0.80 -17.90 -5.60
N PRO A 43 -0.09 -16.96 -5.16
CA PRO A 43 -0.26 -15.70 -5.89
C PRO A 43 0.98 -14.80 -5.81
N LEU A 44 1.79 -14.90 -4.74
CA LEU A 44 3.02 -14.12 -4.61
C LEU A 44 4.08 -14.61 -5.60
N ARG A 45 4.27 -15.93 -5.70
CA ARG A 45 5.20 -16.54 -6.67
C ARG A 45 4.78 -16.20 -8.10
N ALA A 46 3.50 -16.36 -8.43
CA ALA A 46 2.99 -16.02 -9.76
C ALA A 46 3.26 -14.55 -10.14
N ALA A 47 3.06 -13.62 -9.19
CA ALA A 47 3.39 -12.21 -9.41
C ALA A 47 4.90 -11.98 -9.57
N ALA A 48 5.73 -12.65 -8.78
CA ALA A 48 7.19 -12.56 -8.86
C ALA A 48 7.72 -13.11 -10.19
N ASP A 49 7.23 -14.28 -10.62
CA ASP A 49 7.62 -14.90 -11.90
C ASP A 49 7.23 -14.00 -13.08
N GLU A 50 6.04 -13.40 -13.06
CA GLU A 50 5.56 -12.49 -14.11
C GLU A 50 6.44 -11.22 -14.22
N LEU A 51 6.91 -10.70 -13.08
CA LEU A 51 7.68 -9.45 -13.02
C LEU A 51 9.19 -9.66 -13.07
N GLY A 52 9.68 -10.90 -13.01
CA GLY A 52 11.10 -11.18 -12.82
C GLY A 52 11.64 -10.68 -11.48
N ALA A 53 10.79 -10.60 -10.47
CA ALA A 53 11.09 -10.05 -9.15
C ALA A 53 11.45 -11.16 -8.14
N ARG A 54 12.13 -10.80 -7.07
CA ARG A 54 12.30 -11.68 -5.90
C ARG A 54 11.03 -11.67 -5.04
N TYR A 55 10.87 -12.67 -4.16
CA TYR A 55 9.78 -12.67 -3.21
C TYR A 55 10.14 -13.25 -1.85
N ILE A 56 9.40 -12.82 -0.84
CA ILE A 56 9.51 -13.26 0.56
C ILE A 56 8.11 -13.58 1.06
N VAL A 57 7.89 -14.82 1.51
CA VAL A 57 6.63 -15.21 2.16
C VAL A 57 6.72 -14.84 3.62
N ALA A 58 6.01 -13.80 4.03
CA ALA A 58 5.99 -13.33 5.41
C ALA A 58 4.65 -12.67 5.75
N ASP A 59 4.27 -12.73 7.01
CA ASP A 59 3.19 -11.92 7.56
C ASP A 59 3.78 -10.56 8.00
N ALA A 60 3.37 -9.50 7.33
CA ALA A 60 3.82 -8.15 7.63
C ALA A 60 3.43 -7.66 9.04
N SER A 61 2.57 -8.38 9.76
CA SER A 61 2.17 -8.07 11.14
C SER A 61 2.85 -8.96 12.19
N ASP A 62 3.75 -9.86 11.79
CA ASP A 62 4.58 -10.68 12.67
C ASP A 62 5.97 -10.05 12.81
N PRO A 63 6.34 -9.47 13.97
CA PRO A 63 7.59 -8.72 14.12
C PRO A 63 8.85 -9.58 13.94
N GLU A 64 8.87 -10.78 14.53
CA GLU A 64 10.03 -11.68 14.49
C GLU A 64 10.13 -12.33 13.11
N GLY A 65 9.04 -12.95 12.64
CA GLY A 65 9.02 -13.61 11.34
C GLY A 65 9.27 -12.69 10.17
N PHE A 66 8.81 -11.43 10.22
CA PHE A 66 9.09 -10.46 9.16
C PHE A 66 10.54 -9.98 9.18
N THR A 67 11.09 -9.71 10.36
CA THR A 67 12.50 -9.30 10.53
C THR A 67 13.45 -10.37 10.02
N ASP A 68 13.22 -11.64 10.37
CA ASP A 68 14.01 -12.77 9.90
C ASP A 68 13.91 -12.93 8.38
N ALA A 69 12.70 -12.79 7.84
CA ALA A 69 12.44 -12.96 6.42
C ALA A 69 13.17 -11.93 5.54
N ILE A 70 13.28 -10.68 6.00
CA ILE A 70 14.06 -9.63 5.27
C ILE A 70 15.54 -9.61 5.68
N GLY A 71 15.94 -10.45 6.63
CA GLY A 71 17.33 -10.55 7.12
C GLY A 71 18.37 -10.60 6.00
N PRO A 72 18.19 -11.42 4.94
CA PRO A 72 19.13 -11.53 3.82
C PRO A 72 19.27 -10.28 2.92
N LEU A 73 18.39 -9.29 3.05
CA LEU A 73 18.52 -8.03 2.29
C LEU A 73 19.62 -7.16 2.92
N GLU A 74 20.62 -6.79 2.15
CA GLU A 74 21.74 -5.96 2.64
C GLU A 74 21.33 -4.50 2.79
N ALA A 75 20.58 -3.97 1.83
CA ALA A 75 20.07 -2.59 1.85
C ALA A 75 18.67 -2.51 1.26
N ILE A 76 17.91 -1.50 1.69
CA ILE A 76 16.57 -1.20 1.19
C ILE A 76 16.52 0.30 0.87
N ASP A 77 16.31 0.64 -0.40
CA ASP A 77 16.25 2.03 -0.85
C ASP A 77 14.82 2.57 -0.91
N LEU A 78 13.84 1.67 -1.07
CA LEU A 78 12.43 2.03 -1.11
C LEU A 78 11.56 0.96 -0.43
N VAL A 79 10.66 1.38 0.42
CA VAL A 79 9.60 0.52 0.95
C VAL A 79 8.25 1.05 0.49
N VAL A 80 7.43 0.18 -0.12
CA VAL A 80 6.03 0.48 -0.44
C VAL A 80 5.13 -0.34 0.47
N HIS A 81 4.49 0.32 1.43
CA HIS A 81 3.52 -0.27 2.35
C HIS A 81 2.15 -0.38 1.65
N ALA A 82 1.96 -1.44 0.84
CA ALA A 82 0.72 -1.69 0.12
C ALA A 82 -0.07 -2.90 0.69
N ALA A 83 0.46 -3.58 1.70
CA ALA A 83 -0.30 -4.59 2.44
C ALA A 83 -1.48 -3.94 3.16
N GLY A 84 -2.62 -4.64 3.15
CA GLY A 84 -3.80 -4.18 3.85
C GLY A 84 -5.03 -5.02 3.54
N ALA A 85 -6.05 -4.83 4.34
CA ALA A 85 -7.34 -5.49 4.20
C ALA A 85 -8.48 -4.47 4.31
N LEU A 86 -9.41 -4.55 3.38
CA LEU A 86 -10.71 -3.88 3.51
C LEU A 86 -11.64 -4.84 4.27
N GLY A 87 -12.32 -4.33 5.25
CA GLY A 87 -13.27 -5.12 5.99
C GLY A 87 -14.13 -4.23 6.88
N GLY A 88 -15.01 -4.85 7.58
CA GLY A 88 -15.83 -4.15 8.57
C GLY A 88 -17.31 -4.36 8.36
N THR A 89 -18.02 -3.99 9.39
CA THR A 89 -19.47 -3.98 9.48
C THR A 89 -19.87 -2.82 10.38
N TYR A 90 -21.14 -2.62 10.60
CA TYR A 90 -21.61 -1.61 11.57
C TYR A 90 -20.99 -1.87 12.95
N ALA A 91 -20.53 -0.83 13.63
CA ALA A 91 -19.82 -0.92 14.90
C ALA A 91 -20.55 -1.80 15.95
N ARG A 92 -21.89 -1.73 15.99
CA ARG A 92 -22.72 -2.57 16.89
C ARG A 92 -22.67 -4.07 16.60
N LYS A 93 -22.19 -4.47 15.40
CA LYS A 93 -22.09 -5.88 14.96
C LYS A 93 -20.64 -6.34 14.81
N GLN A 94 -19.69 -5.43 14.90
CA GLN A 94 -18.28 -5.72 14.72
C GLN A 94 -17.74 -6.41 15.98
N THR A 95 -17.14 -7.60 15.80
CA THR A 95 -16.46 -8.29 16.90
C THR A 95 -15.08 -7.68 17.14
N PHE A 96 -14.53 -7.89 18.34
CA PHE A 96 -13.17 -7.45 18.65
C PHE A 96 -12.12 -8.17 17.77
N GLU A 97 -12.35 -9.43 17.43
CA GLU A 97 -11.48 -10.17 16.51
C GLU A 97 -11.45 -9.55 15.12
N GLN A 98 -12.61 -9.21 14.54
CA GLN A 98 -12.69 -8.51 13.26
C GLN A 98 -11.98 -7.14 13.31
N TRP A 99 -12.15 -6.41 14.41
CA TRP A 99 -11.43 -5.15 14.64
C TRP A 99 -9.91 -5.40 14.62
N ARG A 100 -9.43 -6.35 15.43
CA ARG A 100 -7.99 -6.67 15.53
C ARG A 100 -7.41 -7.12 14.19
N THR A 101 -8.12 -7.94 13.43
CA THR A 101 -7.69 -8.39 12.10
C THR A 101 -7.43 -7.22 11.16
N ILE A 102 -8.33 -6.21 11.13
CA ILE A 102 -8.16 -5.02 10.28
C ILE A 102 -7.03 -4.12 10.79
N MET A 103 -6.96 -3.88 12.09
CA MET A 103 -5.89 -3.07 12.69
C MET A 103 -4.52 -3.69 12.43
N SER A 104 -4.38 -4.99 12.63
CA SER A 104 -3.14 -5.72 12.42
C SER A 104 -2.71 -5.67 10.95
N ALA A 105 -3.61 -5.96 10.02
CA ALA A 105 -3.29 -5.96 8.60
C ALA A 105 -2.91 -4.58 8.04
N ASN A 106 -3.45 -3.49 8.59
CA ASN A 106 -3.28 -2.14 8.03
C ASN A 106 -2.35 -1.23 8.83
N LEU A 107 -2.31 -1.37 10.16
CA LEU A 107 -1.55 -0.47 11.04
C LEU A 107 -0.36 -1.16 11.70
N ASP A 108 -0.58 -2.31 12.37
CA ASP A 108 0.53 -3.02 13.03
C ASP A 108 1.58 -3.43 11.97
N SER A 109 1.13 -3.85 10.77
CA SER A 109 2.01 -4.16 9.64
C SER A 109 2.90 -2.99 9.21
N CYS A 110 2.41 -1.76 9.26
CA CYS A 110 3.22 -0.58 8.93
C CYS A 110 4.36 -0.41 9.94
N PHE A 111 4.06 -0.56 11.23
CA PHE A 111 5.07 -0.49 12.29
C PHE A 111 6.10 -1.61 12.14
N VAL A 112 5.66 -2.85 11.99
CA VAL A 112 6.54 -4.03 11.88
C VAL A 112 7.50 -3.91 10.69
N VAL A 113 6.95 -3.64 9.51
CA VAL A 113 7.75 -3.51 8.28
C VAL A 113 8.73 -2.33 8.37
N THR A 114 8.27 -1.19 8.87
CA THR A 114 9.13 -0.01 9.06
C THR A 114 10.28 -0.32 10.02
N SER A 115 9.98 -0.87 11.21
CA SER A 115 10.99 -1.19 12.23
C SER A 115 12.04 -2.17 11.72
N ALA A 116 11.63 -3.16 10.92
CA ALA A 116 12.55 -4.13 10.33
C ALA A 116 13.38 -3.54 9.17
N ALA A 117 12.80 -2.61 8.39
CA ALA A 117 13.46 -2.03 7.23
C ALA A 117 14.44 -0.88 7.60
N LEU A 118 14.09 -0.03 8.57
CA LEU A 118 14.88 1.17 8.93
C LEU A 118 16.39 0.89 9.14
N PRO A 119 16.81 -0.19 9.82
CA PRO A 119 18.25 -0.48 9.99
C PRO A 119 19.00 -0.77 8.68
N LYS A 120 18.26 -1.03 7.59
CA LYS A 120 18.79 -1.33 6.24
C LYS A 120 18.66 -0.14 5.29
N MET A 121 18.07 0.96 5.74
CA MET A 121 17.84 2.19 4.97
C MET A 121 18.94 3.20 5.22
N ARG A 122 19.11 4.13 4.30
CA ARG A 122 20.15 5.18 4.34
C ARG A 122 19.61 6.49 3.77
N ALA A 123 20.38 7.55 3.86
CA ALA A 123 20.02 8.84 3.26
C ALA A 123 19.68 8.69 1.77
N GLY A 124 18.57 9.30 1.37
CA GLY A 124 17.97 9.18 0.05
C GLY A 124 17.03 8.00 -0.12
N SER A 125 16.90 7.10 0.88
CA SER A 125 15.85 6.06 0.89
C SER A 125 14.47 6.66 1.16
N ARG A 126 13.40 5.93 0.79
CA ARG A 126 12.01 6.39 0.96
C ARG A 126 11.09 5.32 1.54
N LEU A 127 10.13 5.77 2.34
CA LEU A 127 9.00 5.00 2.85
C LEU A 127 7.72 5.57 2.24
N ILE A 128 6.98 4.76 1.47
CA ILE A 128 5.72 5.17 0.84
C ILE A 128 4.57 4.34 1.41
N PHE A 129 3.62 5.02 2.04
CA PHE A 129 2.46 4.41 2.68
C PHE A 129 1.22 4.54 1.76
N ILE A 130 0.67 3.42 1.32
CA ILE A 130 -0.59 3.40 0.57
C ILE A 130 -1.76 3.46 1.55
N SER A 131 -2.26 4.66 1.74
CA SER A 131 -3.39 4.96 2.62
C SER A 131 -4.74 4.76 1.90
N SER A 132 -5.72 5.55 2.24
CA SER A 132 -7.05 5.57 1.63
C SER A 132 -7.75 6.89 1.94
N SER A 133 -8.64 7.34 1.04
CA SER A 133 -9.57 8.44 1.35
C SER A 133 -10.38 8.20 2.63
N ALA A 134 -10.60 6.94 3.02
CA ALA A 134 -11.26 6.57 4.28
C ALA A 134 -10.51 7.03 5.54
N ALA A 135 -9.24 7.43 5.44
CA ALA A 135 -8.50 8.04 6.54
C ALA A 135 -8.99 9.47 6.86
N HIS A 136 -9.56 10.16 5.89
CA HIS A 136 -10.04 11.55 5.98
C HIS A 136 -11.56 11.65 5.89
N GLU A 137 -12.18 10.80 5.08
CA GLU A 137 -13.62 10.74 4.84
C GLU A 137 -14.15 9.37 5.27
N PRO A 138 -14.45 9.19 6.58
CA PRO A 138 -14.84 7.89 7.12
C PRO A 138 -16.09 7.34 6.44
N MET A 139 -16.09 6.04 6.18
CA MET A 139 -17.19 5.35 5.52
C MET A 139 -18.05 4.59 6.52
N MET A 140 -19.38 4.59 6.28
CA MET A 140 -20.33 3.79 7.05
C MET A 140 -19.96 2.30 6.99
N ALA A 141 -20.08 1.58 8.12
CA ALA A 141 -19.72 0.17 8.26
C ALA A 141 -18.22 -0.15 7.98
N ARG A 142 -17.33 0.83 8.13
CA ARG A 142 -15.88 0.71 7.92
C ARG A 142 -15.06 1.32 9.07
N THR A 143 -15.59 1.28 10.30
CA THR A 143 -14.95 1.95 11.46
C THR A 143 -13.53 1.48 11.72
N ALA A 144 -13.26 0.17 11.72
CA ALA A 144 -11.90 -0.37 11.88
C ALA A 144 -10.98 0.02 10.72
N TYR A 145 -11.47 -0.05 9.48
CA TYR A 145 -10.70 0.33 8.30
C TYR A 145 -10.32 1.82 8.33
N SER A 146 -11.30 2.70 8.55
CA SER A 146 -11.05 4.15 8.65
C SER A 146 -10.09 4.48 9.80
N ALA A 147 -10.27 3.88 10.96
CA ALA A 147 -9.39 4.06 12.11
C ALA A 147 -7.95 3.59 11.80
N SER A 148 -7.80 2.41 11.15
CA SER A 148 -6.48 1.89 10.80
C SER A 148 -5.76 2.76 9.78
N LYS A 149 -6.45 3.28 8.76
CA LYS A 149 -5.85 4.16 7.75
C LYS A 149 -5.55 5.58 8.30
N ALA A 150 -6.40 6.10 9.18
CA ALA A 150 -6.11 7.34 9.90
C ALA A 150 -4.90 7.18 10.85
N GLY A 151 -4.81 6.04 11.55
CA GLY A 151 -3.66 5.68 12.37
C GLY A 151 -2.38 5.54 11.55
N MET A 152 -2.43 4.89 10.37
CA MET A 152 -1.31 4.82 9.43
C MET A 152 -0.82 6.22 9.04
N ASN A 153 -1.72 7.15 8.70
CA ASN A 153 -1.35 8.51 8.34
C ASN A 153 -0.68 9.24 9.51
N ALA A 154 -1.20 9.07 10.73
CA ALA A 154 -0.59 9.66 11.94
C ALA A 154 0.79 9.06 12.21
N PHE A 155 0.92 7.73 12.10
CA PHE A 155 2.19 7.02 12.23
C PHE A 155 3.23 7.53 11.22
N ALA A 156 2.88 7.58 9.93
CA ALA A 156 3.78 8.04 8.87
C ALA A 156 4.25 9.49 9.09
N ARG A 157 3.36 10.39 9.53
CA ARG A 157 3.73 11.78 9.82
C ARG A 157 4.65 11.92 11.05
N ALA A 158 4.42 11.13 12.09
CA ALA A 158 5.31 11.12 13.26
C ALA A 158 6.68 10.55 12.89
N LEU A 159 6.69 9.43 12.13
CA LEU A 159 7.90 8.79 11.63
C LEU A 159 8.75 9.75 10.79
N ALA A 160 8.12 10.57 9.93
CA ALA A 160 8.83 11.54 9.11
C ALA A 160 9.70 12.48 9.95
N LEU A 161 9.20 12.93 11.13
CA LEU A 161 9.95 13.77 12.05
C LEU A 161 11.13 13.04 12.71
N GLU A 162 11.02 11.73 12.89
CA GLU A 162 12.06 10.92 13.53
C GLU A 162 13.22 10.62 12.58
N VAL A 163 12.92 10.36 11.28
CA VAL A 163 13.91 9.94 10.28
C VAL A 163 14.42 11.07 9.38
N ASP A 164 13.92 12.29 9.56
CA ASP A 164 14.32 13.47 8.79
C ASP A 164 15.84 13.69 8.85
N ARG A 165 16.42 13.63 10.05
CA ARG A 165 17.87 13.75 10.25
C ARG A 165 18.70 12.66 9.58
N ASP A 166 18.09 11.51 9.30
CA ASP A 166 18.72 10.37 8.63
C ASP A 166 18.59 10.49 7.10
N GLY A 167 17.91 11.54 6.61
CA GLY A 167 17.70 11.81 5.20
C GLY A 167 16.77 10.79 4.52
N ILE A 168 15.85 10.17 5.27
CA ILE A 168 14.88 9.19 4.76
C ILE A 168 13.56 9.90 4.50
N GLY A 169 13.09 9.89 3.24
CA GLY A 169 11.80 10.47 2.86
C GLY A 169 10.61 9.60 3.30
N VAL A 170 9.54 10.24 3.80
CA VAL A 170 8.30 9.54 4.17
C VAL A 170 7.13 10.19 3.46
N HIS A 171 6.40 9.40 2.67
CA HIS A 171 5.32 9.90 1.84
C HIS A 171 4.06 9.05 2.03
N ILE A 172 2.90 9.68 1.99
CA ILE A 172 1.60 9.05 2.04
C ILE A 172 0.92 9.24 0.69
N VAL A 173 0.54 8.14 0.04
CA VAL A 173 -0.34 8.16 -1.13
C VAL A 173 -1.73 7.76 -0.66
N THR A 174 -2.69 8.66 -0.82
CA THR A 174 -4.08 8.52 -0.35
C THR A 174 -5.02 8.40 -1.54
N PRO A 175 -5.22 7.20 -2.09
CA PRO A 175 -6.17 7.00 -3.17
C PRO A 175 -7.61 7.02 -2.67
N GLY A 176 -8.52 7.51 -3.53
CA GLY A 176 -9.93 7.18 -3.48
C GLY A 176 -10.19 5.72 -3.87
N PRO A 177 -11.37 5.38 -4.39
CA PRO A 177 -11.62 4.03 -4.91
C PRO A 177 -10.65 3.68 -6.03
N VAL A 178 -10.02 2.51 -5.94
CA VAL A 178 -9.09 1.95 -6.95
C VAL A 178 -9.65 0.65 -7.49
N GLU A 179 -9.62 0.45 -8.80
CA GLU A 179 -10.12 -0.76 -9.44
C GLU A 179 -9.22 -1.96 -9.10
N THR A 180 -9.59 -2.67 -8.05
CA THR A 180 -8.91 -3.84 -7.49
C THR A 180 -9.93 -4.93 -7.15
N GLU A 181 -9.48 -6.15 -6.86
CA GLU A 181 -10.34 -7.20 -6.31
C GLU A 181 -11.04 -6.74 -5.01
N MET A 182 -10.36 -5.98 -4.17
CA MET A 182 -10.91 -5.43 -2.93
C MET A 182 -12.16 -4.56 -3.16
N LEU A 183 -12.26 -3.89 -4.31
CA LEU A 183 -13.40 -3.06 -4.67
C LEU A 183 -14.66 -3.90 -5.00
N GLN A 184 -14.49 -5.17 -5.40
CA GLN A 184 -15.59 -6.05 -5.78
C GLN A 184 -16.56 -6.37 -4.62
N ASP A 185 -16.11 -6.22 -3.38
CA ASP A 185 -16.91 -6.41 -2.16
C ASP A 185 -17.69 -5.15 -1.75
N VAL A 186 -17.67 -4.08 -2.55
CA VAL A 186 -18.40 -2.85 -2.27
C VAL A 186 -19.82 -2.94 -2.87
N PRO A 187 -20.88 -2.59 -2.12
CA PRO A 187 -22.26 -2.85 -2.53
C PRO A 187 -22.90 -1.77 -3.43
N PHE A 188 -22.12 -0.87 -4.01
CA PHE A 188 -22.61 0.22 -4.87
C PHE A 188 -21.57 0.61 -5.93
N GLU A 189 -22.06 1.21 -7.02
CA GLU A 189 -21.20 1.73 -8.09
C GLU A 189 -20.40 2.95 -7.62
N MET A 190 -19.18 3.08 -8.13
CA MET A 190 -18.34 4.22 -7.83
C MET A 190 -17.36 4.54 -8.94
N GLN A 191 -16.98 5.80 -9.05
CA GLN A 191 -15.84 6.21 -9.87
C GLN A 191 -14.56 5.73 -9.18
N ALA A 192 -13.72 5.04 -9.95
CA ALA A 192 -12.45 4.51 -9.47
C ALA A 192 -11.29 4.96 -10.38
N ILE A 193 -10.12 5.11 -9.79
CA ILE A 193 -8.85 5.21 -10.52
C ILE A 193 -8.30 3.81 -10.78
N GLN A 194 -7.32 3.72 -11.68
CA GLN A 194 -6.64 2.46 -11.98
C GLN A 194 -5.49 2.22 -11.00
N VAL A 195 -5.09 0.97 -10.84
CA VAL A 195 -3.89 0.63 -10.05
C VAL A 195 -2.63 1.27 -10.63
N SER A 196 -2.58 1.46 -11.96
CA SER A 196 -1.51 2.16 -12.65
C SER A 196 -1.39 3.62 -12.26
N ASP A 197 -2.52 4.33 -11.97
CA ASP A 197 -2.47 5.73 -11.54
C ASP A 197 -1.74 5.86 -10.18
N VAL A 198 -1.92 4.87 -9.29
CA VAL A 198 -1.22 4.81 -8.01
C VAL A 198 0.25 4.44 -8.22
N ALA A 199 0.55 3.47 -9.08
CA ALA A 199 1.91 3.05 -9.37
C ALA A 199 2.76 4.17 -9.99
N GLU A 200 2.20 4.93 -10.95
CA GLU A 200 2.86 6.10 -11.53
C GLU A 200 3.14 7.18 -10.48
N THR A 201 2.22 7.37 -9.53
CA THR A 201 2.42 8.32 -8.42
C THR A 201 3.57 7.87 -7.51
N VAL A 202 3.64 6.58 -7.17
CA VAL A 202 4.74 6.00 -6.38
C VAL A 202 6.09 6.19 -7.12
N ALA A 203 6.13 5.90 -8.40
CA ALA A 203 7.31 6.07 -9.24
C ALA A 203 7.74 7.55 -9.32
N TRP A 204 6.80 8.46 -9.49
CA TRP A 204 7.08 9.89 -9.52
C TRP A 204 7.63 10.41 -8.17
N LEU A 205 7.07 9.97 -7.03
CA LEU A 205 7.58 10.33 -5.70
C LEU A 205 9.06 9.95 -5.54
N ASP A 206 9.50 8.84 -6.14
CA ASP A 206 10.89 8.40 -6.08
C ASP A 206 11.84 9.32 -6.90
N THR A 207 11.33 10.07 -7.86
CA THR A 207 12.12 11.02 -8.66
C THR A 207 12.30 12.38 -8.01
N LEU A 208 11.60 12.67 -6.92
CA LEU A 208 11.71 13.95 -6.23
C LEU A 208 13.12 14.15 -5.66
N ASP A 209 13.59 15.39 -5.71
CA ASP A 209 14.79 15.77 -4.97
C ASP A 209 14.61 15.41 -3.49
N PRO A 210 15.60 14.79 -2.84
CA PRO A 210 15.52 14.46 -1.41
C PRO A 210 15.26 15.66 -0.49
N ALA A 211 15.54 16.88 -0.93
CA ALA A 211 15.23 18.12 -0.20
C ALA A 211 13.75 18.54 -0.29
N VAL A 212 12.92 17.84 -1.09
CA VAL A 212 11.49 18.14 -1.22
C VAL A 212 10.70 17.30 -0.23
N ASP A 213 10.10 17.95 0.76
CA ASP A 213 9.11 17.32 1.64
C ASP A 213 7.72 17.36 0.98
N LEU A 214 7.19 16.20 0.68
CA LEU A 214 5.83 16.01 0.16
C LEU A 214 5.10 14.96 0.99
N PRO A 215 4.50 15.35 2.12
CA PRO A 215 4.02 14.40 3.10
C PRO A 215 2.81 13.59 2.66
N GLU A 216 1.94 14.13 1.78
CA GLU A 216 0.74 13.42 1.32
C GLU A 216 0.31 13.86 -0.07
N ILE A 217 -0.07 12.87 -0.91
CA ILE A 217 -0.75 13.05 -2.19
C ILE A 217 -2.10 12.34 -2.16
N ARG A 218 -3.15 13.04 -2.58
CA ARG A 218 -4.50 12.48 -2.71
C ARG A 218 -4.87 12.30 -4.17
N LEU A 219 -5.30 11.09 -4.52
CA LEU A 219 -5.71 10.71 -5.86
C LEU A 219 -7.21 10.39 -5.88
N ASN A 220 -7.97 11.05 -6.72
CA ASN A 220 -9.39 10.79 -6.87
C ASN A 220 -9.77 10.68 -8.34
N ALA A 221 -10.75 9.83 -8.65
CA ALA A 221 -11.31 9.77 -9.98
C ALA A 221 -12.06 11.05 -10.32
N VAL A 222 -11.94 11.52 -11.55
CA VAL A 222 -12.76 12.60 -12.09
C VAL A 222 -14.21 12.12 -12.21
N ARG A 223 -15.12 12.80 -11.52
CA ARG A 223 -16.51 12.35 -11.38
C ARG A 223 -17.41 12.73 -12.57
N ARG A 224 -17.09 13.76 -13.33
CA ARG A 224 -17.90 14.27 -14.44
C ARG A 224 -17.03 14.87 -15.53
N GLY A 225 -17.58 14.94 -16.74
CA GLY A 225 -16.91 15.58 -17.88
C GLY A 225 -16.16 14.58 -18.78
N PRO A 226 -15.43 15.07 -19.77
CA PRO A 226 -14.87 14.25 -20.85
C PRO A 226 -13.75 13.30 -20.39
N PHE A 227 -13.21 13.49 -19.21
CA PHE A 227 -12.17 12.64 -18.63
C PHE A 227 -12.68 11.73 -17.53
N ALA A 228 -14.00 11.73 -17.23
CA ALA A 228 -14.58 10.79 -16.29
C ALA A 228 -14.57 9.39 -16.90
N ARG A 229 -14.06 8.41 -16.14
CA ARG A 229 -14.12 6.99 -16.53
C ARG A 229 -15.51 6.44 -16.27
N GLU A 230 -15.88 5.34 -16.93
CA GLU A 230 -17.11 4.61 -16.60
C GLU A 230 -17.06 4.15 -15.12
N PRO A 231 -18.19 4.24 -14.39
CA PRO A 231 -18.24 3.75 -13.03
C PRO A 231 -17.96 2.24 -12.95
N VAL A 232 -17.16 1.83 -11.99
CA VAL A 232 -16.99 0.42 -11.66
C VAL A 232 -18.24 -0.09 -10.97
N VAL A 233 -18.84 -1.14 -11.53
CA VAL A 233 -19.98 -1.86 -10.96
C VAL A 233 -19.48 -3.13 -10.27
N PRO A 234 -19.24 -3.10 -8.94
CA PRO A 234 -18.72 -4.24 -8.21
C PRO A 234 -19.68 -5.46 -8.25
N ILE A 235 -19.15 -6.66 -8.05
CA ILE A 235 -19.92 -7.90 -8.07
C ILE A 235 -21.08 -7.86 -7.06
N GLU A 236 -20.83 -7.38 -5.85
CA GLU A 236 -21.87 -7.25 -4.82
C GLU A 236 -22.98 -6.27 -5.22
N ALA A 237 -22.65 -5.18 -5.91
CA ALA A 237 -23.65 -4.25 -6.43
C ALA A 237 -24.53 -4.90 -7.50
N ARG A 238 -23.93 -5.70 -8.42
CA ARG A 238 -24.67 -6.45 -9.46
C ARG A 238 -25.62 -7.48 -8.84
N ARG A 239 -25.17 -8.24 -7.82
CA ARG A 239 -26.00 -9.22 -7.10
C ARG A 239 -27.21 -8.57 -6.42
N ARG A 240 -27.03 -7.42 -5.78
CA ARG A 240 -28.12 -6.69 -5.13
C ARG A 240 -29.14 -6.12 -6.12
N SER A 241 -28.70 -5.66 -7.28
CA SER A 241 -29.61 -5.18 -8.33
C SER A 241 -30.48 -6.32 -8.89
N ALA A 242 -29.89 -7.52 -9.10
CA ALA A 242 -30.60 -8.70 -9.56
C ALA A 242 -31.63 -9.25 -8.56
N GLN A 243 -31.45 -9.04 -7.25
CA GLN A 243 -32.39 -9.47 -6.21
C GLN A 243 -33.59 -8.51 -6.02
N ARG A 244 -33.55 -7.33 -6.64
CA ARG A 244 -34.63 -6.32 -6.57
C ARG A 244 -35.57 -6.33 -7.78
N GLN A 245 -35.25 -7.11 -8.79
CA GLN A 245 -36.10 -7.40 -9.96
C GLN A 245 -36.88 -8.71 -9.76
#